data_1b16dda7cfe3a798d61529294228f007
#
_entry.id   1b16dda7cfe3a798d61529294228f007
#
_cell.length_a   1.000
_cell.length_b   1.000
_cell.length_c   1.000
_cell.angle_alpha   90.00
_cell.angle_beta   90.00
_cell.angle_gamma   90.00
#
_symmetry.space_group_name_H-M   'P 1'
#
loop_
_entity.id
_entity.type
_entity.pdbx_description
1 polymer ?
#
loop_
_entity_poly.entity_id
_entity_poly.type
_entity_poly.pdbx_seq_one_letter_code
_entity_poly.pdbx_strand_id
1 'polypeptide(L)'
;MANKILIFGATGSVGSSLAKLLSKDPSEIHLIGKNEAEVSKLSNEVGSSYSVVDVTDPVFIDKIDGDLKDIDITGIAYCVGSIDLKPINLITKKDYLKSLELNLFPIVEIIKKYKENLKKNKSSVVVFSTVAVRQGFPNHSIISPVKASLEGLTVSLAAELAPDVRVNCIAPSLSKSKMAGRI
;
A
#
# COMPACT_ATOMS: atom_id res chain seq x y z
N MET A 1 -6.54 -0.96 -24.02
CA MET A 1 -5.76 -1.47 -22.85
C MET A 1 -6.73 -1.75 -21.72
N ALA A 2 -6.46 -2.75 -20.91
CA ALA A 2 -7.31 -3.06 -19.76
C ALA A 2 -7.02 -2.08 -18.61
N ASN A 3 -8.06 -1.51 -18.03
CA ASN A 3 -7.95 -0.63 -16.86
C ASN A 3 -7.75 -1.48 -15.61
N LYS A 4 -6.76 -1.16 -14.78
CA LYS A 4 -6.47 -1.89 -13.55
C LYS A 4 -6.33 -0.97 -12.33
N ILE A 5 -6.88 -1.41 -11.21
CA ILE A 5 -6.58 -0.90 -9.89
C ILE A 5 -5.61 -1.87 -9.22
N LEU A 6 -4.42 -1.40 -8.86
CA LEU A 6 -3.40 -2.20 -8.20
C LEU A 6 -3.62 -2.19 -6.68
N ILE A 7 -3.75 -3.37 -6.06
CA ILE A 7 -3.92 -3.50 -4.62
C ILE A 7 -2.68 -4.17 -4.02
N PHE A 8 -1.76 -3.37 -3.47
CA PHE A 8 -0.59 -3.87 -2.76
C PHE A 8 -0.98 -4.29 -1.34
N GLY A 9 -0.46 -5.42 -0.89
CA GLY A 9 -0.86 -6.02 0.38
C GLY A 9 -2.30 -6.57 0.35
N ALA A 10 -2.70 -7.10 -0.78
CA ALA A 10 -4.05 -7.56 -1.07
C ALA A 10 -4.58 -8.62 -0.10
N THR A 11 -3.70 -9.44 0.49
CA THR A 11 -4.08 -10.49 1.46
C THR A 11 -4.25 -9.99 2.90
N GLY A 12 -3.89 -8.72 3.17
CA GLY A 12 -4.16 -8.06 4.45
C GLY A 12 -5.65 -7.75 4.65
N SER A 13 -6.04 -7.41 5.88
CA SER A 13 -7.47 -7.15 6.20
C SER A 13 -8.08 -6.04 5.36
N VAL A 14 -7.35 -4.93 5.17
CA VAL A 14 -7.80 -3.81 4.34
C VAL A 14 -7.81 -4.19 2.87
N GLY A 15 -6.69 -4.73 2.36
CA GLY A 15 -6.54 -5.09 0.95
C GLY A 15 -7.56 -6.13 0.49
N SER A 16 -7.81 -7.17 1.29
CA SER A 16 -8.78 -8.21 0.94
C SER A 16 -10.22 -7.71 0.97
N SER A 17 -10.56 -6.84 1.92
CA SER A 17 -11.89 -6.20 1.95
C SER A 17 -12.08 -5.29 0.75
N LEU A 18 -11.07 -4.51 0.37
CA LEU A 18 -11.10 -3.65 -0.80
C LEU A 18 -11.24 -4.47 -2.08
N ALA A 19 -10.45 -5.55 -2.25
CA ALA A 19 -10.54 -6.43 -3.40
C ALA A 19 -11.96 -7.02 -3.58
N LYS A 20 -12.55 -7.51 -2.50
CA LYS A 20 -13.94 -8.03 -2.50
C LYS A 20 -14.98 -6.97 -2.80
N LEU A 21 -14.77 -5.74 -2.36
CA LEU A 21 -15.67 -4.63 -2.65
C LEU A 21 -15.62 -4.24 -4.12
N LEU A 22 -14.42 -4.07 -4.67
CA LEU A 22 -14.20 -3.66 -6.05
C LEU A 22 -14.57 -4.73 -7.07
N SER A 23 -14.48 -6.02 -6.71
CA SER A 23 -14.87 -7.12 -7.61
C SER A 23 -16.39 -7.18 -7.91
N LYS A 24 -17.21 -6.39 -7.21
CA LYS A 24 -18.65 -6.26 -7.49
C LYS A 24 -18.97 -5.26 -8.58
N ASP A 25 -18.02 -4.41 -8.93
CA ASP A 25 -18.11 -3.42 -10.00
C ASP A 25 -17.31 -3.90 -11.22
N PRO A 26 -17.57 -3.36 -12.44
CA PRO A 26 -16.82 -3.72 -13.64
C PRO A 26 -15.35 -3.27 -13.61
N SER A 27 -14.88 -2.70 -12.51
CA SER A 27 -13.49 -2.29 -12.35
C SER A 27 -12.57 -3.50 -12.32
N GLU A 28 -11.59 -3.53 -13.21
CA GLU A 28 -10.56 -4.55 -13.16
C GLU A 28 -9.59 -4.28 -12.01
N ILE A 29 -9.23 -5.30 -11.27
CA ILE A 29 -8.25 -5.23 -10.18
C ILE A 29 -7.08 -6.17 -10.43
N HIS A 30 -5.91 -5.81 -9.91
CA HIS A 30 -4.74 -6.68 -9.89
C HIS A 30 -4.20 -6.74 -8.45
N LEU A 31 -4.09 -7.95 -7.92
CA LEU A 31 -3.72 -8.19 -6.54
C LEU A 31 -2.22 -8.40 -6.41
N ILE A 32 -1.58 -7.71 -5.46
CA ILE A 32 -0.16 -7.87 -5.19
C ILE A 32 0.02 -8.31 -3.74
N GLY A 33 0.66 -9.46 -3.54
CA GLY A 33 0.92 -10.02 -2.22
C GLY A 33 2.13 -10.95 -2.22
N LYS A 34 2.76 -11.13 -1.05
CA LYS A 34 3.98 -11.92 -0.94
C LYS A 34 3.76 -13.41 -0.71
N ASN A 35 2.59 -13.81 -0.27
CA ASN A 35 2.24 -15.20 -0.04
C ASN A 35 1.40 -15.72 -1.20
N GLU A 36 1.97 -16.60 -2.01
CA GLU A 36 1.34 -17.14 -3.22
C GLU A 36 0.01 -17.83 -2.91
N ALA A 37 -0.03 -18.70 -1.90
CA ALA A 37 -1.23 -19.43 -1.54
C ALA A 37 -2.39 -18.51 -1.13
N GLU A 38 -2.09 -17.43 -0.37
CA GLU A 38 -3.11 -16.47 0.06
C GLU A 38 -3.58 -15.58 -1.09
N VAL A 39 -2.66 -15.06 -1.93
CA VAL A 39 -3.03 -14.15 -3.02
C VAL A 39 -3.74 -14.90 -4.16
N SER A 40 -3.29 -16.10 -4.52
CA SER A 40 -3.95 -16.95 -5.51
C SER A 40 -5.37 -17.33 -5.06
N LYS A 41 -5.54 -17.72 -3.80
CA LYS A 41 -6.87 -18.00 -3.24
C LYS A 41 -7.81 -16.80 -3.35
N LEU A 42 -7.33 -15.60 -2.96
CA LEU A 42 -8.14 -14.39 -3.05
C LEU A 42 -8.43 -14.03 -4.52
N SER A 43 -7.44 -14.16 -5.41
CA SER A 43 -7.59 -13.93 -6.84
C SER A 43 -8.71 -14.79 -7.44
N ASN A 44 -8.73 -16.09 -7.11
CA ASN A 44 -9.79 -17.00 -7.55
C ASN A 44 -11.18 -16.61 -6.97
N GLU A 45 -11.21 -16.13 -5.72
CA GLU A 45 -12.46 -15.71 -5.07
C GLU A 45 -13.08 -14.46 -5.73
N VAL A 46 -12.24 -13.51 -6.17
CA VAL A 46 -12.69 -12.23 -6.73
C VAL A 46 -12.62 -12.14 -8.25
N GLY A 47 -12.08 -13.18 -8.93
CA GLY A 47 -11.98 -13.21 -10.39
C GLY A 47 -10.92 -12.26 -10.97
N SER A 48 -9.81 -12.00 -10.26
CA SER A 48 -8.79 -11.04 -10.66
C SER A 48 -7.46 -11.69 -11.08
N SER A 49 -6.59 -10.91 -11.71
CA SER A 49 -5.18 -11.28 -11.87
C SER A 49 -4.37 -10.96 -10.60
N TYR A 50 -3.18 -11.56 -10.45
CA TYR A 50 -2.32 -11.30 -9.29
C TYR A 50 -0.83 -11.43 -9.63
N SER A 51 0.02 -10.83 -8.77
CA SER A 51 1.47 -11.00 -8.74
C SER A 51 1.93 -11.43 -7.35
N VAL A 52 2.94 -12.31 -7.30
CA VAL A 52 3.57 -12.73 -6.05
C VAL A 52 4.84 -11.92 -5.83
N VAL A 53 4.76 -10.92 -4.97
CA VAL A 53 5.85 -9.96 -4.77
C VAL A 53 5.97 -9.55 -3.32
N ASP A 54 7.19 -9.59 -2.78
CA ASP A 54 7.54 -8.88 -1.54
C ASP A 54 8.06 -7.49 -1.91
N VAL A 55 7.38 -6.45 -1.48
CA VAL A 55 7.73 -5.05 -1.78
C VAL A 55 9.07 -4.60 -1.16
N THR A 56 9.66 -5.40 -0.27
CA THR A 56 11.00 -5.15 0.29
C THR A 56 12.12 -5.78 -0.55
N ASP A 57 11.78 -6.53 -1.60
CA ASP A 57 12.75 -7.04 -2.57
C ASP A 57 13.24 -5.89 -3.47
N PRO A 58 14.56 -5.64 -3.61
CA PRO A 58 15.08 -4.56 -4.44
C PRO A 58 14.60 -4.56 -5.90
N VAL A 59 14.21 -5.72 -6.43
CA VAL A 59 13.74 -5.88 -7.81
C VAL A 59 12.22 -6.07 -7.91
N PHE A 60 11.47 -5.69 -6.86
CA PHE A 60 10.03 -5.93 -6.82
C PHE A 60 9.27 -5.21 -7.95
N ILE A 61 9.72 -4.04 -8.37
CA ILE A 61 9.11 -3.28 -9.47
C ILE A 61 9.22 -4.05 -10.79
N ASP A 62 10.39 -4.62 -11.10
CA ASP A 62 10.60 -5.35 -12.36
C ASP A 62 9.72 -6.61 -12.44
N LYS A 63 9.51 -7.28 -11.29
CA LYS A 63 8.60 -8.43 -11.19
C LYS A 63 7.16 -8.04 -11.51
N ILE A 64 6.69 -6.92 -10.96
CA ILE A 64 5.34 -6.43 -11.23
C ILE A 64 5.20 -5.96 -12.68
N ASP A 65 6.20 -5.25 -13.20
CA ASP A 65 6.18 -4.69 -14.56
C ASP A 65 6.05 -5.77 -15.63
N GLY A 66 6.64 -6.95 -15.39
CA GLY A 66 6.47 -8.13 -16.25
C GLY A 66 5.01 -8.59 -16.37
N ASP A 67 4.24 -8.51 -15.28
CA ASP A 67 2.84 -8.92 -15.21
C ASP A 67 1.87 -7.84 -15.71
N LEU A 68 2.32 -6.56 -15.73
CA LEU A 68 1.48 -5.39 -16.03
C LEU A 68 1.72 -4.81 -17.43
N LYS A 69 2.30 -5.57 -18.36
CA LYS A 69 2.52 -5.09 -19.73
C LYS A 69 1.21 -4.65 -20.37
N ASP A 70 1.25 -3.44 -20.97
CA ASP A 70 0.13 -2.85 -21.70
C ASP A 70 -1.14 -2.60 -20.86
N ILE A 71 -0.97 -2.36 -19.55
CA ILE A 71 -2.07 -2.07 -18.62
C ILE A 71 -2.16 -0.56 -18.34
N ASP A 72 -3.38 -0.03 -18.41
CA ASP A 72 -3.71 1.31 -17.93
C ASP A 72 -4.02 1.25 -16.44
N ILE A 73 -3.14 1.85 -15.62
CA ILE A 73 -3.33 1.90 -14.16
C ILE A 73 -4.25 3.06 -13.81
N THR A 74 -5.45 2.76 -13.34
CA THR A 74 -6.47 3.75 -12.97
C THR A 74 -6.52 4.01 -11.47
N GLY A 75 -5.85 3.18 -10.67
CA GLY A 75 -5.75 3.38 -9.23
C GLY A 75 -4.66 2.53 -8.58
N ILE A 76 -4.14 3.04 -7.45
CA ILE A 76 -3.23 2.31 -6.57
C ILE A 76 -3.74 2.39 -5.14
N ALA A 77 -3.94 1.23 -4.50
CA ALA A 77 -4.17 1.12 -3.07
C ALA A 77 -2.96 0.43 -2.42
N TYR A 78 -2.17 1.19 -1.66
CA TYR A 78 -1.03 0.66 -0.93
C TYR A 78 -1.44 0.26 0.48
N CYS A 79 -1.89 -0.97 0.64
CA CYS A 79 -2.39 -1.55 1.90
C CYS A 79 -1.31 -2.31 2.67
N VAL A 80 -0.04 -2.22 2.24
CA VAL A 80 1.08 -2.83 2.95
C VAL A 80 1.42 -2.02 4.20
N GLY A 81 1.78 -2.71 5.27
CA GLY A 81 2.25 -2.08 6.48
C GLY A 81 2.52 -3.06 7.61
N SER A 82 3.14 -2.54 8.66
CA SER A 82 3.39 -3.26 9.91
C SER A 82 2.92 -2.45 11.10
N ILE A 83 2.86 -3.09 12.26
CA ILE A 83 2.79 -2.41 13.57
C ILE A 83 4.03 -2.84 14.35
N ASP A 84 4.97 -1.90 14.49
CA ASP A 84 6.21 -2.10 15.23
C ASP A 84 6.12 -1.33 16.53
N LEU A 85 5.78 -2.02 17.62
CA LEU A 85 5.65 -1.46 18.98
C LEU A 85 6.86 -1.79 19.80
N LYS A 86 7.51 -0.75 20.35
CA LYS A 86 8.73 -0.91 21.15
C LYS A 86 8.91 0.24 22.13
N PRO A 87 9.29 -0.03 23.39
CA PRO A 87 9.67 1.03 24.34
C PRO A 87 10.83 1.86 23.79
N ILE A 88 10.80 3.17 24.02
CA ILE A 88 11.77 4.12 23.43
C ILE A 88 13.24 3.77 23.73
N ASN A 89 13.52 3.27 24.92
CA ASN A 89 14.87 2.88 25.35
C ASN A 89 15.43 1.63 24.61
N LEU A 90 14.59 0.90 23.90
CA LEU A 90 14.98 -0.30 23.12
C LEU A 90 15.02 -0.05 21.62
N ILE A 91 14.61 1.13 21.17
CA ILE A 91 14.55 1.47 19.74
C ILE A 91 15.97 1.69 19.18
N THR A 92 16.22 1.13 18.02
CA THR A 92 17.45 1.30 17.27
C THR A 92 17.20 1.95 15.91
N LYS A 93 18.26 2.50 15.30
CA LYS A 93 18.21 2.98 13.91
C LYS A 93 17.72 1.90 12.94
N LYS A 94 18.12 0.64 13.17
CA LYS A 94 17.72 -0.50 12.35
C LYS A 94 16.20 -0.72 12.37
N ASP A 95 15.54 -0.52 13.52
CA ASP A 95 14.09 -0.65 13.62
C ASP A 95 13.38 0.38 12.73
N TYR A 96 13.85 1.64 12.74
CA TYR A 96 13.31 2.67 11.85
C TYR A 96 13.51 2.35 10.37
N LEU A 97 14.73 1.98 9.99
CA LEU A 97 15.03 1.65 8.59
C LEU A 97 14.15 0.51 8.10
N LYS A 98 14.04 -0.57 8.87
CA LYS A 98 13.16 -1.70 8.55
C LYS A 98 11.70 -1.28 8.37
N SER A 99 11.21 -0.41 9.24
CA SER A 99 9.83 0.08 9.16
C SER A 99 9.62 0.98 7.94
N LEU A 100 10.59 1.84 7.60
CA LEU A 100 10.56 2.67 6.38
C LEU A 100 10.64 1.84 5.10
N GLU A 101 11.50 0.80 5.07
CA GLU A 101 11.64 -0.13 3.94
C GLU A 101 10.33 -0.83 3.58
N LEU A 102 9.45 -1.06 4.55
CA LEU A 102 8.16 -1.67 4.28
C LEU A 102 7.06 -0.65 4.01
N ASN A 103 7.01 0.43 4.80
CA ASN A 103 5.85 1.32 4.82
C ASN A 103 5.97 2.50 3.85
N LEU A 104 7.20 3.01 3.58
CA LEU A 104 7.39 4.25 2.83
C LEU A 104 8.09 4.07 1.49
N PHE A 105 9.26 3.45 1.47
CA PHE A 105 10.08 3.43 0.25
C PHE A 105 9.39 2.74 -0.93
N PRO A 106 8.69 1.61 -0.76
CA PRO A 106 8.07 0.96 -1.91
C PRO A 106 6.99 1.80 -2.59
N ILE A 107 6.17 2.54 -1.85
CA ILE A 107 5.15 3.39 -2.49
C ILE A 107 5.79 4.56 -3.26
N VAL A 108 6.93 5.08 -2.81
CA VAL A 108 7.70 6.09 -3.55
C VAL A 108 8.19 5.52 -4.88
N GLU A 109 8.79 4.33 -4.88
CA GLU A 109 9.28 3.68 -6.09
C GLU A 109 8.13 3.32 -7.06
N ILE A 110 7.00 2.85 -6.55
CA ILE A 110 5.80 2.55 -7.34
C ILE A 110 5.31 3.81 -8.06
N ILE A 111 5.16 4.91 -7.32
CA ILE A 111 4.67 6.17 -7.92
C ILE A 111 5.68 6.71 -8.94
N LYS A 112 6.96 6.69 -8.62
CA LYS A 112 8.04 7.11 -9.53
C LYS A 112 7.99 6.30 -10.83
N LYS A 113 7.87 4.98 -10.76
CA LYS A 113 7.81 4.09 -11.93
C LYS A 113 6.58 4.35 -12.80
N TYR A 114 5.41 4.47 -12.19
CA TYR A 114 4.15 4.55 -12.92
C TYR A 114 3.61 5.98 -13.10
N LYS A 115 4.37 7.02 -12.75
CA LYS A 115 3.95 8.43 -12.77
C LYS A 115 3.23 8.83 -14.06
N GLU A 116 3.81 8.53 -15.22
CA GLU A 116 3.26 8.94 -16.50
C GLU A 116 1.98 8.15 -16.87
N ASN A 117 1.93 6.87 -16.51
CA ASN A 117 0.73 6.05 -16.68
C ASN A 117 -0.41 6.57 -15.79
N LEU A 118 -0.11 6.90 -14.51
CA LEU A 118 -1.07 7.47 -13.57
C LEU A 118 -1.64 8.79 -14.06
N LYS A 119 -0.80 9.69 -14.58
CA LYS A 119 -1.23 10.97 -15.14
C LYS A 119 -2.12 10.81 -16.36
N LYS A 120 -1.69 9.98 -17.32
CA LYS A 120 -2.46 9.67 -18.54
C LYS A 120 -3.88 9.22 -18.22
N ASN A 121 -4.05 8.41 -17.16
CA ASN A 121 -5.32 7.80 -16.80
C ASN A 121 -6.09 8.57 -15.72
N LYS A 122 -5.62 9.75 -15.30
CA LYS A 122 -6.24 10.59 -14.25
C LYS A 122 -6.53 9.78 -12.98
N SER A 123 -5.55 9.04 -12.53
CA SER A 123 -5.65 7.99 -11.53
C SER A 123 -5.83 8.50 -10.11
N SER A 124 -6.05 7.57 -9.18
CA SER A 124 -6.13 7.84 -7.75
C SER A 124 -5.17 6.92 -6.98
N VAL A 125 -4.43 7.51 -6.04
CA VAL A 125 -3.54 6.76 -5.13
C VAL A 125 -4.06 6.89 -3.70
N VAL A 126 -4.13 5.77 -2.99
CA VAL A 126 -4.52 5.72 -1.57
C VAL A 126 -3.45 4.99 -0.77
N VAL A 127 -3.01 5.63 0.33
CA VAL A 127 -2.10 5.04 1.31
C VAL A 127 -2.74 5.03 2.70
N PHE A 128 -2.17 4.25 3.63
CA PHE A 128 -2.75 4.09 4.97
C PHE A 128 -1.77 4.54 6.06
N SER A 129 -2.15 5.60 6.80
CA SER A 129 -1.54 6.06 8.04
C SER A 129 -2.22 5.41 9.25
N THR A 130 -2.27 6.10 10.36
CA THR A 130 -2.92 5.69 11.62
C THR A 130 -3.28 6.91 12.46
N VAL A 131 -4.36 6.85 13.22
CA VAL A 131 -4.70 7.89 14.22
C VAL A 131 -3.59 8.08 15.27
N ALA A 132 -2.71 7.10 15.46
CA ALA A 132 -1.56 7.19 16.36
C ALA A 132 -0.60 8.34 16.01
N VAL A 133 -0.61 8.83 14.78
CA VAL A 133 0.15 10.02 14.37
C VAL A 133 -0.31 11.27 15.10
N ARG A 134 -1.61 11.40 15.34
CA ARG A 134 -2.23 12.59 15.93
C ARG A 134 -2.46 12.47 17.43
N GLN A 135 -2.87 11.29 17.89
CA GLN A 135 -3.22 11.09 19.30
C GLN A 135 -2.03 10.66 20.17
N GLY A 136 -1.07 9.94 19.57
CA GLY A 136 0.02 9.31 20.30
C GLY A 136 -0.44 8.15 21.19
N PHE A 137 0.35 7.07 21.17
CA PHE A 137 0.12 5.90 22.03
C PHE A 137 1.45 5.39 22.60
N PRO A 138 1.46 4.75 23.77
CA PRO A 138 2.67 4.11 24.29
C PRO A 138 3.27 3.13 23.27
N ASN A 139 4.60 3.06 23.22
CA ASN A 139 5.37 2.19 22.35
C ASN A 139 5.23 2.41 20.84
N HIS A 140 4.56 3.46 20.38
CA HIS A 140 4.35 3.77 18.96
C HIS A 140 5.44 4.65 18.35
N SER A 141 6.55 4.87 19.04
CA SER A 141 7.61 5.79 18.60
C SER A 141 8.34 5.35 17.32
N ILE A 142 8.18 4.12 16.84
CA ILE A 142 8.64 3.70 15.51
C ILE A 142 7.54 3.95 14.47
N ILE A 143 6.39 3.32 14.67
CA ILE A 143 5.37 3.28 13.63
C ILE A 143 4.68 4.62 13.42
N SER A 144 4.49 5.42 14.48
CA SER A 144 3.82 6.73 14.36
C SER A 144 4.59 7.70 13.45
N PRO A 145 5.90 7.98 13.64
CA PRO A 145 6.65 8.85 12.72
C PRO A 145 6.79 8.26 11.31
N VAL A 146 6.91 6.94 11.17
CA VAL A 146 6.93 6.29 9.85
C VAL A 146 5.59 6.46 9.13
N LYS A 147 4.47 6.34 9.81
CA LYS A 147 3.16 6.61 9.20
C LYS A 147 2.90 8.10 8.97
N ALA A 148 3.44 8.98 9.81
CA ALA A 148 3.41 10.43 9.58
C ALA A 148 4.14 10.82 8.29
N SER A 149 5.23 10.12 7.93
CA SER A 149 5.92 10.36 6.65
C SER A 149 5.02 10.07 5.42
N LEU A 150 4.09 9.12 5.51
CA LEU A 150 3.10 8.89 4.46
C LEU A 150 2.09 10.05 4.35
N GLU A 151 1.72 10.67 5.47
CA GLU A 151 0.86 11.85 5.45
C GLU A 151 1.55 13.03 4.74
N GLY A 152 2.82 13.30 5.09
CA GLY A 152 3.64 14.31 4.43
C GLY A 152 3.87 14.01 2.94
N LEU A 153 4.19 12.77 2.60
CA LEU A 153 4.33 12.32 1.20
C LEU A 153 3.03 12.54 0.42
N THR A 154 1.88 12.24 1.02
CA THR A 154 0.57 12.42 0.39
C THR A 154 0.32 13.88 0.01
N VAL A 155 0.58 14.81 0.93
CA VAL A 155 0.39 16.26 0.68
C VAL A 155 1.31 16.73 -0.45
N SER A 156 2.58 16.32 -0.43
CA SER A 156 3.56 16.70 -1.46
C SER A 156 3.19 16.16 -2.83
N LEU A 157 2.85 14.88 -2.91
CA LEU A 157 2.47 14.24 -4.18
C LEU A 157 1.13 14.73 -4.71
N ALA A 158 0.16 15.04 -3.84
CA ALA A 158 -1.10 15.65 -4.26
C ALA A 158 -0.87 17.00 -4.93
N ALA A 159 0.05 17.81 -4.41
CA ALA A 159 0.43 19.09 -5.03
C ALA A 159 1.22 18.89 -6.34
N GLU A 160 2.19 17.97 -6.36
CA GLU A 160 3.06 17.73 -7.52
C GLU A 160 2.31 17.13 -8.72
N LEU A 161 1.34 16.24 -8.45
CA LEU A 161 0.66 15.46 -9.48
C LEU A 161 -0.71 16.02 -9.87
N ALA A 162 -1.16 17.11 -9.23
CA ALA A 162 -2.40 17.78 -9.61
C ALA A 162 -2.26 18.43 -11.01
N PRO A 163 -3.36 18.53 -11.78
CA PRO A 163 -4.70 18.02 -11.50
C PRO A 163 -4.92 16.56 -11.94
N ASP A 164 -3.88 15.88 -12.43
CA ASP A 164 -4.02 14.60 -13.13
C ASP A 164 -4.19 13.42 -12.20
N VAL A 165 -3.51 13.43 -11.04
CA VAL A 165 -3.55 12.31 -10.08
C VAL A 165 -4.02 12.80 -8.71
N ARG A 166 -5.01 12.14 -8.14
CA ARG A 166 -5.44 12.37 -6.76
C ARG A 166 -4.65 11.46 -5.83
N VAL A 167 -4.06 12.02 -4.78
CA VAL A 167 -3.33 11.26 -3.76
C VAL A 167 -3.96 11.49 -2.41
N ASN A 168 -4.35 10.42 -1.72
CA ASN A 168 -5.07 10.48 -0.46
C ASN A 168 -4.44 9.55 0.58
N CYS A 169 -4.53 9.94 1.85
CA CYS A 169 -4.11 9.13 2.99
C CYS A 169 -5.30 8.88 3.93
N ILE A 170 -5.50 7.62 4.30
CA ILE A 170 -6.50 7.21 5.28
C ILE A 170 -5.79 6.89 6.59
N ALA A 171 -6.21 7.51 7.69
CA ALA A 171 -5.67 7.27 9.03
C ALA A 171 -6.70 6.49 9.88
N PRO A 172 -6.77 5.15 9.78
CA PRO A 172 -7.72 4.38 10.56
C PRO A 172 -7.36 4.34 12.04
N SER A 173 -8.37 4.17 12.86
CA SER A 173 -8.21 3.75 14.25
C SER A 173 -8.06 2.23 14.33
N LEU A 174 -8.13 1.67 15.54
CA LEU A 174 -8.04 0.24 15.76
C LEU A 174 -9.13 -0.49 14.97
N SER A 175 -8.74 -1.35 14.07
CA SER A 175 -9.64 -2.15 13.25
C SER A 175 -9.47 -3.64 13.56
N LYS A 176 -10.53 -4.43 13.42
CA LYS A 176 -10.45 -5.88 13.56
C LYS A 176 -9.57 -6.44 12.43
N SER A 177 -8.34 -6.81 12.76
CA SER A 177 -7.37 -7.33 11.79
C SER A 177 -6.46 -8.36 12.44
N LYS A 178 -5.84 -9.23 11.63
CA LYS A 178 -4.78 -10.13 12.11
C LYS A 178 -3.63 -9.37 12.77
N MET A 179 -3.42 -8.13 12.37
CA MET A 179 -2.38 -7.25 12.88
C MET A 179 -2.75 -6.70 14.28
N ALA A 180 -4.01 -6.29 14.47
CA ALA A 180 -4.51 -5.81 15.77
C ALA A 180 -4.55 -6.88 16.86
N GLY A 181 -4.68 -8.16 16.49
CA GLY A 181 -4.62 -9.27 17.45
C GLY A 181 -3.23 -9.53 18.04
N ARG A 182 -2.22 -8.72 17.66
CA ARG A 182 -0.84 -8.78 18.20
C ARG A 182 -0.54 -7.63 19.18
N ILE A 183 -1.51 -6.77 19.44
CA ILE A 183 -1.47 -5.64 20.37
C ILE A 183 -2.20 -6.06 21.66
#